data_83c2c3a5bb298e04853bb1588d1a3608
#
_entry.id   83c2c3a5bb298e04853bb1588d1a3608
#
_cell.length_a   1.000
_cell.length_b   1.000
_cell.length_c   1.000
_cell.angle_alpha   90.00
_cell.angle_beta   90.00
_cell.angle_gamma   90.00
#
_symmetry.space_group_name_H-M   'P 1'
#
loop_
_entity.id
_entity.type
_entity.pdbx_description
1 polymer ?
#
loop_
_entity_poly.entity_id
_entity_poly.type
_entity_poly.pdbx_seq_one_letter_code
_entity_poly.pdbx_strand_id
1 'polypeptide(L)'
;MYVVNARILMFGWEFPPHHSGGLGVACQGITKALAERGFEVLFVMPKKLDVSSPYARFLFADEHVYVTVRALDSVLTPYLTSRSYPKGPAGSIYGHDLFEEVMRYASLGGEIAKEEQFDIIYAHDWLAFGAGIEAKKATGKPLIVHVHATEYDRCGGMQGINEQVFEIEQRGMREADRVIAVSEYTKGIIVREYGIPATKVFVVYNGIDESTTPKGDSTRKMRSLRQDGYKIVLFLGRLTLQKGPDYLLRAAKRVLERNPKVFFVISGAGDMEEHVMRMAAELGIAGNVIFTGFLSGDDRHEMYTAADVFVMPSVSEPFGISPLEAMKLGVPVIVTKQSGVAEVVRNALKMDFWDTDEMAAKILAVVGYPALGATLSFHGKNEAERLTWQRAGEKIEFLVAELVH
;
A
#
# COMPACT_ATOMS: atom_id res chain seq x y z
N MET A 1 20.03 -22.83 -12.30
CA MET A 1 19.17 -21.64 -12.29
C MET A 1 18.58 -21.56 -13.70
N TYR A 2 17.33 -21.97 -13.89
CA TYR A 2 16.67 -21.89 -15.20
C TYR A 2 16.28 -20.42 -15.37
N VAL A 3 16.88 -19.73 -16.32
CA VAL A 3 16.41 -18.39 -16.73
C VAL A 3 15.10 -18.62 -17.47
N VAL A 4 14.00 -18.29 -16.83
CA VAL A 4 12.67 -18.36 -17.44
C VAL A 4 12.53 -17.11 -18.31
N ASN A 5 12.83 -17.21 -19.60
CA ASN A 5 12.52 -16.17 -20.58
C ASN A 5 11.01 -16.21 -20.89
N ALA A 6 10.17 -15.81 -19.93
CA ALA A 6 8.73 -15.79 -20.13
C ALA A 6 8.23 -14.35 -20.27
N ARG A 7 7.17 -14.20 -21.05
CA ARG A 7 6.46 -12.94 -21.24
C ARG A 7 5.22 -12.91 -20.36
N ILE A 8 5.08 -11.87 -19.54
CA ILE A 8 3.99 -11.71 -18.58
C ILE A 8 3.00 -10.64 -19.09
N LEU A 9 1.73 -11.00 -19.26
CA LEU A 9 0.64 -10.04 -19.44
C LEU A 9 0.15 -9.61 -18.05
N MET A 10 0.53 -8.41 -17.62
CA MET A 10 0.30 -7.91 -16.27
C MET A 10 -0.78 -6.84 -16.24
N PHE A 11 -1.89 -7.12 -15.59
CA PHE A 11 -2.99 -6.17 -15.41
C PHE A 11 -2.84 -5.42 -14.09
N GLY A 12 -2.81 -4.08 -14.16
CA GLY A 12 -2.75 -3.20 -13.00
C GLY A 12 -3.67 -2.00 -13.16
N TRP A 13 -3.86 -1.27 -12.06
CA TRP A 13 -4.69 -0.07 -12.03
C TRP A 13 -3.89 1.21 -11.83
N GLU A 14 -2.79 1.10 -11.13
CA GLU A 14 -1.89 2.20 -10.78
C GLU A 14 -0.45 1.87 -11.17
N PHE A 15 0.26 2.89 -11.65
CA PHE A 15 1.70 2.84 -11.88
C PHE A 15 2.28 4.26 -11.73
N PRO A 16 3.46 4.46 -11.10
CA PRO A 16 4.06 5.78 -10.99
C PRO A 16 4.33 6.45 -12.35
N PRO A 17 4.12 7.78 -12.48
CA PRO A 17 3.80 8.73 -11.41
C PRO A 17 2.32 8.77 -11.00
N HIS A 18 1.43 8.05 -11.67
CA HIS A 18 -0.01 8.02 -11.44
C HIS A 18 -0.37 6.92 -10.44
N HIS A 19 -0.27 7.24 -9.15
CA HIS A 19 -0.64 6.32 -8.06
C HIS A 19 -1.13 7.09 -6.83
N SER A 20 -2.03 6.46 -6.06
CA SER A 20 -2.59 7.02 -4.84
C SER A 20 -2.03 6.41 -3.56
N GLY A 21 -1.24 5.34 -3.66
CA GLY A 21 -0.76 4.62 -2.49
C GLY A 21 0.26 3.51 -2.79
N GLY A 22 0.29 2.52 -1.89
CA GLY A 22 1.25 1.42 -1.95
C GLY A 22 1.11 0.49 -3.14
N LEU A 23 -0.08 0.40 -3.77
CA LEU A 23 -0.33 -0.47 -4.92
C LEU A 23 0.55 -0.10 -6.11
N GLY A 24 0.57 1.18 -6.51
CA GLY A 24 1.39 1.63 -7.63
C GLY A 24 2.89 1.42 -7.38
N VAL A 25 3.36 1.67 -6.14
CA VAL A 25 4.75 1.40 -5.73
C VAL A 25 5.07 -0.09 -5.83
N ALA A 26 4.16 -0.95 -5.40
CA ALA A 26 4.33 -2.40 -5.50
C ALA A 26 4.33 -2.88 -6.96
N CYS A 27 3.41 -2.37 -7.80
CA CYS A 27 3.41 -2.69 -9.24
C CYS A 27 4.74 -2.34 -9.89
N GLN A 28 5.29 -1.14 -9.63
CA GLN A 28 6.58 -0.73 -10.18
C GLN A 28 7.73 -1.60 -9.66
N GLY A 29 7.79 -1.83 -8.34
CA GLY A 29 8.86 -2.62 -7.72
C GLY A 29 8.89 -4.06 -8.22
N ILE A 30 7.73 -4.70 -8.35
CA ILE A 30 7.58 -6.06 -8.88
C ILE A 30 7.96 -6.11 -10.37
N THR A 31 7.43 -5.17 -11.18
CA THR A 31 7.73 -5.08 -12.60
C THR A 31 9.24 -4.95 -12.85
N LYS A 32 9.91 -4.05 -12.12
CA LYS A 32 11.36 -3.87 -12.17
C LYS A 32 12.10 -5.15 -11.80
N ALA A 33 11.74 -5.76 -10.68
CA ALA A 33 12.41 -6.97 -10.19
C ALA A 33 12.26 -8.16 -11.17
N LEU A 34 11.11 -8.31 -11.82
CA LEU A 34 10.88 -9.34 -12.83
C LEU A 34 11.67 -9.05 -14.13
N ALA A 35 11.67 -7.80 -14.59
CA ALA A 35 12.43 -7.42 -15.78
C ALA A 35 13.95 -7.61 -15.59
N GLU A 36 14.49 -7.27 -14.41
CA GLU A 36 15.89 -7.51 -14.06
C GLU A 36 16.25 -9.01 -14.00
N ARG A 37 15.25 -9.89 -13.90
CA ARG A 37 15.38 -11.36 -13.95
C ARG A 37 15.16 -11.95 -15.35
N GLY A 38 14.95 -11.11 -16.37
CA GLY A 38 14.83 -11.51 -17.77
C GLY A 38 13.40 -11.75 -18.25
N PHE A 39 12.37 -11.39 -17.44
CA PHE A 39 10.98 -11.42 -17.91
C PHE A 39 10.68 -10.20 -18.78
N GLU A 40 9.94 -10.41 -19.86
CA GLU A 40 9.31 -9.33 -20.60
C GLU A 40 7.94 -9.04 -20.00
N VAL A 41 7.71 -7.79 -19.53
CA VAL A 41 6.44 -7.39 -18.91
C VAL A 41 5.63 -6.51 -19.85
N LEU A 42 4.45 -6.97 -20.23
CA LEU A 42 3.41 -6.20 -20.91
C LEU A 42 2.44 -5.69 -19.83
N PHE A 43 2.60 -4.43 -19.43
CA PHE A 43 1.79 -3.85 -18.36
C PHE A 43 0.55 -3.17 -18.93
N VAL A 44 -0.63 -3.69 -18.62
CA VAL A 44 -1.92 -3.18 -19.10
C VAL A 44 -2.53 -2.27 -18.04
N MET A 45 -2.97 -1.09 -18.45
CA MET A 45 -3.70 -0.12 -17.63
C MET A 45 -5.10 0.14 -18.20
N PRO A 46 -6.09 0.47 -17.38
CA PRO A 46 -7.47 0.69 -17.85
C PRO A 46 -7.62 1.90 -18.77
N LYS A 47 -6.77 2.90 -18.61
CA LYS A 47 -6.84 4.19 -19.33
C LYS A 47 -5.44 4.66 -19.73
N LYS A 48 -5.37 5.35 -20.87
CA LYS A 48 -4.11 5.97 -21.33
C LYS A 48 -3.67 7.08 -20.36
N LEU A 49 -2.46 6.91 -19.87
CA LEU A 49 -1.77 7.85 -18.99
C LEU A 49 -0.36 8.11 -19.53
N ASP A 50 0.21 9.25 -19.17
CA ASP A 50 1.62 9.54 -19.46
C ASP A 50 2.50 8.76 -18.46
N VAL A 51 2.74 7.50 -18.79
CA VAL A 51 3.60 6.59 -18.02
C VAL A 51 4.68 6.01 -18.94
N SER A 52 5.88 5.90 -18.40
CA SER A 52 6.99 5.21 -19.07
C SER A 52 7.86 4.49 -18.05
N SER A 53 8.41 3.37 -18.45
CA SER A 53 9.37 2.63 -17.63
C SER A 53 10.28 1.81 -18.55
N PRO A 54 11.58 1.71 -18.25
CA PRO A 54 12.47 0.81 -19.00
C PRO A 54 12.20 -0.67 -18.70
N TYR A 55 11.34 -0.97 -17.73
CA TYR A 55 11.08 -2.32 -17.23
C TYR A 55 9.78 -2.94 -17.79
N ALA A 56 8.96 -2.17 -18.51
CA ALA A 56 7.72 -2.68 -19.10
C ALA A 56 7.34 -1.96 -20.39
N ARG A 57 6.67 -2.68 -21.29
CA ARG A 57 5.88 -2.11 -22.38
C ARG A 57 4.46 -1.87 -21.86
N PHE A 58 3.96 -0.64 -21.98
CA PHE A 58 2.61 -0.28 -21.55
C PHE A 58 1.60 -0.47 -22.67
N LEU A 59 0.45 -1.04 -22.30
CA LEU A 59 -0.76 -1.17 -23.11
C LEU A 59 -1.91 -0.48 -22.39
N PHE A 60 -2.79 0.17 -23.15
CA PHE A 60 -3.91 0.90 -22.58
C PHE A 60 -5.23 0.35 -23.12
N ALA A 61 -6.09 -0.07 -22.20
CA ALA A 61 -7.33 -0.72 -22.58
C ALA A 61 -8.27 0.17 -23.38
N ASP A 62 -8.26 1.48 -23.16
CA ASP A 62 -9.06 2.45 -23.91
C ASP A 62 -8.57 2.71 -25.35
N GLU A 63 -7.35 2.29 -25.72
CA GLU A 63 -6.83 2.37 -27.10
C GLU A 63 -7.25 1.19 -27.98
N HIS A 64 -7.72 0.08 -27.39
CA HIS A 64 -8.13 -1.14 -28.10
C HIS A 64 -9.62 -1.12 -28.52
N VAL A 65 -10.31 0.01 -28.48
CA VAL A 65 -11.75 0.08 -28.75
C VAL A 65 -12.03 0.70 -30.11
N TYR A 66 -12.63 -0.09 -31.02
CA TYR A 66 -13.22 0.40 -32.28
C TYR A 66 -14.58 1.10 -32.10
N VAL A 67 -15.05 1.28 -30.88
CA VAL A 67 -16.31 1.94 -30.56
C VAL A 67 -16.01 3.26 -29.86
N THR A 68 -16.58 4.36 -30.38
CA THR A 68 -16.49 5.71 -29.77
C THR A 68 -17.10 5.65 -28.36
N VAL A 69 -16.30 5.34 -27.37
CA VAL A 69 -16.70 5.42 -25.97
C VAL A 69 -16.62 6.88 -25.56
N ARG A 70 -17.74 7.45 -25.08
CA ARG A 70 -17.70 8.73 -24.37
C ARG A 70 -16.65 8.59 -23.27
N ALA A 71 -15.67 9.50 -23.25
CA ALA A 71 -14.72 9.58 -22.16
C ALA A 71 -15.54 9.78 -20.86
N LEU A 72 -15.67 8.71 -20.10
CA LEU A 72 -16.16 8.82 -18.73
C LEU A 72 -15.04 9.51 -17.97
N ASP A 73 -15.33 10.64 -17.35
CA ASP A 73 -14.45 11.29 -16.37
C ASP A 73 -14.42 10.43 -15.11
N SER A 74 -13.93 9.19 -15.24
CA SER A 74 -13.77 8.30 -14.11
C SER A 74 -12.58 8.78 -13.29
N VAL A 75 -12.83 9.10 -12.04
CA VAL A 75 -11.79 9.33 -11.04
C VAL A 75 -11.05 8.01 -10.88
N LEU A 76 -9.86 7.88 -11.48
CA LEU A 76 -9.03 6.65 -11.43
C LEU A 76 -8.52 6.33 -10.02
N THR A 77 -8.79 7.18 -9.04
CA THR A 77 -8.49 6.91 -7.64
C THR A 77 -9.54 5.94 -7.08
N PRO A 78 -9.18 4.71 -6.73
CA PRO A 78 -10.12 3.72 -6.22
C PRO A 78 -10.72 4.12 -4.86
N TYR A 79 -10.22 5.21 -4.26
CA TYR A 79 -10.66 5.71 -2.96
C TYR A 79 -10.96 7.21 -3.07
N LEU A 80 -12.21 7.59 -2.85
CA LEU A 80 -12.62 8.98 -2.78
C LEU A 80 -12.08 9.63 -1.51
N THR A 81 -11.58 10.86 -1.60
CA THR A 81 -11.28 11.69 -0.43
C THR A 81 -12.50 12.53 -0.10
N SER A 82 -12.61 13.00 1.16
CA SER A 82 -13.70 13.89 1.62
C SER A 82 -13.90 15.16 0.76
N ARG A 83 -12.88 15.57 -0.01
CA ARG A 83 -12.93 16.70 -0.95
C ARG A 83 -13.50 16.33 -2.33
N SER A 84 -13.49 15.06 -2.69
CA SER A 84 -13.97 14.55 -4.00
C SER A 84 -15.36 13.89 -3.92
N TYR A 85 -16.03 13.92 -2.75
CA TYR A 85 -17.37 13.38 -2.58
C TYR A 85 -18.41 14.27 -3.29
N PRO A 86 -19.06 13.83 -4.38
CA PRO A 86 -20.37 14.35 -4.72
C PRO A 86 -21.31 13.92 -3.58
N LYS A 87 -22.19 14.81 -3.12
CA LYS A 87 -23.19 14.52 -2.10
C LYS A 87 -24.10 13.38 -2.54
N GLY A 88 -23.70 12.14 -2.31
CA GLY A 88 -24.43 10.91 -2.57
C GLY A 88 -24.77 10.20 -1.25
N PRO A 89 -25.62 9.17 -1.23
CA PRO A 89 -26.05 8.50 -0.01
C PRO A 89 -24.83 7.98 0.76
N ALA A 90 -24.84 8.24 2.07
CA ALA A 90 -23.79 7.82 3.00
C ALA A 90 -23.56 6.31 2.91
N GLY A 91 -22.34 5.88 2.66
CA GLY A 91 -21.93 4.48 2.82
C GLY A 91 -20.99 3.88 1.78
N SER A 92 -20.71 4.52 0.63
CA SER A 92 -19.80 3.97 -0.36
C SER A 92 -18.50 4.78 -0.46
N ILE A 93 -17.35 4.16 -0.17
CA ILE A 93 -16.02 4.72 -0.42
C ILE A 93 -15.63 4.65 -1.91
N TYR A 94 -16.48 4.04 -2.75
CA TYR A 94 -16.28 3.86 -4.18
C TYR A 94 -17.24 4.76 -4.96
N GLY A 95 -16.74 5.43 -6.02
CA GLY A 95 -17.57 6.21 -6.93
C GLY A 95 -18.52 5.32 -7.74
N HIS A 96 -19.67 5.84 -8.15
CA HIS A 96 -20.65 5.10 -8.97
C HIS A 96 -20.05 4.53 -10.25
N ASP A 97 -19.15 5.29 -10.89
CA ASP A 97 -18.57 4.92 -12.19
C ASP A 97 -17.42 3.90 -12.08
N LEU A 98 -16.91 3.64 -10.85
CA LEU A 98 -15.76 2.76 -10.67
C LEU A 98 -16.07 1.31 -11.05
N PHE A 99 -17.24 0.80 -10.66
CA PHE A 99 -17.64 -0.59 -10.99
C PHE A 99 -17.88 -0.77 -12.48
N GLU A 100 -18.46 0.22 -13.16
CA GLU A 100 -18.62 0.20 -14.62
C GLU A 100 -17.25 0.15 -15.31
N GLU A 101 -16.30 0.95 -14.83
CA GLU A 101 -14.94 0.96 -15.35
C GLU A 101 -14.20 -0.36 -15.11
N VAL A 102 -14.37 -0.98 -13.93
CA VAL A 102 -13.81 -2.30 -13.61
C VAL A 102 -14.38 -3.37 -14.55
N MET A 103 -15.70 -3.34 -14.83
CA MET A 103 -16.34 -4.26 -15.73
C MET A 103 -15.91 -4.03 -17.19
N ARG A 104 -15.77 -2.77 -17.61
CA ARG A 104 -15.24 -2.42 -18.93
C ARG A 104 -13.80 -2.92 -19.09
N TYR A 105 -12.95 -2.67 -18.10
CA TYR A 105 -11.57 -3.14 -18.09
C TYR A 105 -11.49 -4.67 -18.16
N ALA A 106 -12.37 -5.36 -17.44
CA ALA A 106 -12.46 -6.81 -17.50
C ALA A 106 -12.74 -7.32 -18.92
N SER A 107 -13.73 -6.75 -19.63
CA SER A 107 -14.07 -7.19 -20.99
C SER A 107 -12.93 -6.94 -21.98
N LEU A 108 -12.25 -5.80 -21.87
CA LEU A 108 -11.13 -5.45 -22.73
C LEU A 108 -9.87 -6.31 -22.46
N GLY A 109 -9.70 -6.79 -21.23
CA GLY A 109 -8.62 -7.70 -20.88
C GLY A 109 -8.58 -8.96 -21.73
N GLY A 110 -9.77 -9.53 -22.04
CA GLY A 110 -9.89 -10.68 -22.92
C GLY A 110 -9.52 -10.38 -24.37
N GLU A 111 -9.89 -9.21 -24.90
CA GLU A 111 -9.56 -8.80 -26.28
C GLU A 111 -8.04 -8.52 -26.41
N ILE A 112 -7.46 -7.77 -25.50
CA ILE A 112 -6.00 -7.51 -25.47
C ILE A 112 -5.23 -8.83 -25.44
N ALA A 113 -5.68 -9.79 -24.64
CA ALA A 113 -5.01 -11.08 -24.51
C ALA A 113 -5.03 -11.91 -25.80
N LYS A 114 -6.02 -11.73 -26.70
CA LYS A 114 -6.06 -12.40 -28.02
C LYS A 114 -5.05 -11.79 -29.01
N GLU A 115 -4.72 -10.51 -28.84
CA GLU A 115 -3.84 -9.78 -29.77
C GLU A 115 -2.36 -9.89 -29.39
N GLU A 116 -2.06 -10.12 -28.10
CA GLU A 116 -0.71 -10.16 -27.57
C GLU A 116 -0.19 -11.59 -27.37
N GLN A 117 1.14 -11.76 -27.52
CA GLN A 117 1.79 -13.02 -27.20
C GLN A 117 2.41 -12.96 -25.82
N PHE A 118 2.07 -13.90 -24.96
CA PHE A 118 2.59 -14.04 -23.60
C PHE A 118 2.45 -15.49 -23.12
N ASP A 119 3.07 -15.79 -21.99
CA ASP A 119 3.11 -17.13 -21.41
C ASP A 119 2.22 -17.26 -20.18
N ILE A 120 2.07 -16.16 -19.42
CA ILE A 120 1.35 -16.13 -18.16
C ILE A 120 0.63 -14.79 -17.95
N ILE A 121 -0.49 -14.84 -17.25
CA ILE A 121 -1.31 -13.67 -16.87
C ILE A 121 -1.03 -13.35 -15.40
N TYR A 122 -0.88 -12.07 -15.10
CA TYR A 122 -0.69 -11.57 -13.75
C TYR A 122 -1.63 -10.40 -13.48
N ALA A 123 -2.39 -10.42 -12.38
CA ALA A 123 -3.35 -9.37 -12.07
C ALA A 123 -3.21 -8.86 -10.63
N HIS A 124 -3.18 -7.53 -10.47
CA HIS A 124 -2.99 -6.85 -9.21
C HIS A 124 -4.30 -6.32 -8.64
N ASP A 125 -4.73 -6.85 -7.50
CA ASP A 125 -5.93 -6.48 -6.75
C ASP A 125 -7.26 -6.63 -7.55
N TRP A 126 -8.37 -6.43 -6.85
CA TRP A 126 -9.72 -6.65 -7.34
C TRP A 126 -10.08 -5.85 -8.59
N LEU A 127 -9.49 -4.65 -8.73
CA LEU A 127 -9.68 -3.77 -9.90
C LEU A 127 -9.21 -4.41 -11.21
N ALA A 128 -8.24 -5.31 -11.15
CA ALA A 128 -7.64 -5.97 -12.31
C ALA A 128 -7.99 -7.48 -12.41
N PHE A 129 -8.55 -8.09 -11.35
CA PHE A 129 -8.83 -9.52 -11.35
C PHE A 129 -9.79 -9.94 -12.48
N GLY A 130 -10.80 -9.11 -12.76
CA GLY A 130 -11.73 -9.35 -13.87
C GLY A 130 -11.03 -9.43 -15.22
N ALA A 131 -10.09 -8.53 -15.50
CA ALA A 131 -9.30 -8.53 -16.74
C ALA A 131 -8.43 -9.79 -16.84
N GLY A 132 -7.79 -10.20 -15.74
CA GLY A 132 -7.04 -11.46 -15.68
C GLY A 132 -7.90 -12.69 -15.95
N ILE A 133 -9.11 -12.75 -15.41
CA ILE A 133 -10.07 -13.87 -15.64
C ILE A 133 -10.48 -13.93 -17.11
N GLU A 134 -10.87 -12.81 -17.72
CA GLU A 134 -11.30 -12.80 -19.13
C GLU A 134 -10.12 -13.09 -20.07
N ALA A 135 -8.91 -12.63 -19.75
CA ALA A 135 -7.70 -13.02 -20.47
C ALA A 135 -7.42 -14.53 -20.40
N LYS A 136 -7.57 -15.12 -19.20
CA LYS A 136 -7.44 -16.59 -19.01
C LYS A 136 -8.48 -17.37 -19.82
N LYS A 137 -9.74 -16.94 -19.81
CA LYS A 137 -10.82 -17.56 -20.61
C LYS A 137 -10.52 -17.49 -22.12
N ALA A 138 -10.01 -16.35 -22.58
CA ALA A 138 -9.74 -16.10 -23.98
C ALA A 138 -8.57 -16.92 -24.53
N THR A 139 -7.57 -17.23 -23.69
CA THR A 139 -6.29 -17.81 -24.14
C THR A 139 -5.94 -19.16 -23.55
N GLY A 140 -6.58 -19.55 -22.45
CA GLY A 140 -6.23 -20.77 -21.68
C GLY A 140 -4.93 -20.66 -20.91
N LYS A 141 -4.25 -19.48 -20.91
CA LYS A 141 -2.98 -19.28 -20.19
C LYS A 141 -3.20 -19.20 -18.69
N PRO A 142 -2.21 -19.63 -17.86
CA PRO A 142 -2.33 -19.61 -16.40
C PRO A 142 -2.41 -18.18 -15.86
N LEU A 143 -3.15 -18.02 -14.74
CA LEU A 143 -3.38 -16.73 -14.06
C LEU A 143 -2.84 -16.76 -12.65
N ILE A 144 -1.99 -15.78 -12.33
CA ILE A 144 -1.62 -15.42 -10.96
C ILE A 144 -2.38 -14.14 -10.59
N VAL A 145 -3.03 -14.13 -9.41
CA VAL A 145 -3.56 -12.91 -8.80
C VAL A 145 -2.72 -12.53 -7.60
N HIS A 146 -2.41 -11.23 -7.47
CA HIS A 146 -1.63 -10.68 -6.37
C HIS A 146 -2.52 -9.77 -5.53
N VAL A 147 -2.74 -10.15 -4.28
CA VAL A 147 -3.58 -9.44 -3.32
C VAL A 147 -2.72 -8.51 -2.49
N HIS A 148 -2.82 -7.20 -2.75
CA HIS A 148 -2.13 -6.16 -1.98
C HIS A 148 -2.96 -5.67 -0.81
N ALA A 149 -4.28 -5.73 -0.90
CA ALA A 149 -5.24 -5.48 0.16
C ALA A 149 -6.57 -6.16 -0.15
N THR A 150 -7.29 -6.58 0.88
CA THR A 150 -8.65 -7.09 0.76
C THR A 150 -9.68 -6.04 1.19
N GLU A 151 -10.93 -6.25 0.80
CA GLU A 151 -12.04 -5.43 1.31
C GLU A 151 -12.12 -5.52 2.84
N TYR A 152 -11.81 -6.69 3.38
CA TYR A 152 -11.74 -6.93 4.82
C TYR A 152 -10.73 -6.01 5.53
N ASP A 153 -9.55 -5.76 4.92
CA ASP A 153 -8.57 -4.80 5.42
C ASP A 153 -9.11 -3.37 5.37
N ARG A 154 -9.76 -3.01 4.25
CA ARG A 154 -10.22 -1.63 4.00
C ARG A 154 -11.32 -1.18 4.95
N CYS A 155 -12.21 -2.08 5.34
CA CYS A 155 -13.29 -1.79 6.30
C CYS A 155 -12.90 -2.04 7.77
N GLY A 156 -11.68 -2.49 8.04
CA GLY A 156 -11.19 -2.77 9.40
C GLY A 156 -11.86 -3.98 10.07
N GLY A 157 -12.39 -4.92 9.29
CA GLY A 157 -13.05 -6.14 9.77
C GLY A 157 -14.46 -6.34 9.18
N MET A 158 -15.27 -7.20 9.81
CA MET A 158 -16.58 -7.63 9.28
C MET A 158 -17.66 -6.54 9.11
N GLN A 159 -17.53 -5.39 9.75
CA GLN A 159 -18.53 -4.32 9.64
C GLN A 159 -18.24 -3.40 8.46
N GLY A 160 -19.22 -3.28 7.55
CA GLY A 160 -19.14 -2.36 6.42
C GLY A 160 -18.46 -2.93 5.17
N ILE A 161 -18.35 -4.26 5.06
CA ILE A 161 -17.87 -4.94 3.83
C ILE A 161 -18.77 -4.54 2.66
N ASN A 162 -18.16 -4.09 1.57
CA ASN A 162 -18.84 -3.95 0.30
C ASN A 162 -18.94 -5.33 -0.35
N GLU A 163 -20.15 -5.90 -0.38
CA GLU A 163 -20.40 -7.25 -0.90
C GLU A 163 -19.93 -7.42 -2.34
N GLN A 164 -20.13 -6.41 -3.18
CA GLN A 164 -19.74 -6.46 -4.59
C GLN A 164 -18.21 -6.54 -4.75
N VAL A 165 -17.45 -5.78 -3.98
CA VAL A 165 -15.98 -5.86 -3.98
C VAL A 165 -15.53 -7.21 -3.45
N PHE A 166 -16.12 -7.67 -2.35
CA PHE A 166 -15.82 -8.97 -1.76
C PHE A 166 -16.05 -10.12 -2.75
N GLU A 167 -17.15 -10.10 -3.49
CA GLU A 167 -17.44 -11.11 -4.51
C GLU A 167 -16.44 -11.09 -5.67
N ILE A 168 -16.03 -9.90 -6.13
CA ILE A 168 -15.02 -9.76 -7.19
C ILE A 168 -13.66 -10.31 -6.68
N GLU A 169 -13.26 -9.99 -5.47
CA GLU A 169 -12.03 -10.51 -4.85
C GLU A 169 -12.07 -12.02 -4.72
N GLN A 170 -13.15 -12.56 -4.14
CA GLN A 170 -13.33 -13.99 -3.96
C GLN A 170 -13.30 -14.75 -5.28
N ARG A 171 -14.02 -14.25 -6.29
CA ARG A 171 -14.02 -14.83 -7.63
C ARG A 171 -12.63 -14.80 -8.26
N GLY A 172 -11.93 -13.65 -8.18
CA GLY A 172 -10.57 -13.51 -8.70
C GLY A 172 -9.63 -14.55 -8.14
N MET A 173 -9.64 -14.71 -6.81
CA MET A 173 -8.81 -15.68 -6.11
C MET A 173 -9.23 -17.15 -6.39
N ARG A 174 -10.49 -17.43 -6.61
CA ARG A 174 -10.98 -18.78 -6.98
C ARG A 174 -10.59 -19.19 -8.40
N GLU A 175 -10.71 -18.29 -9.37
CA GLU A 175 -10.44 -18.55 -10.79
C GLU A 175 -8.92 -18.56 -11.12
N ALA A 176 -8.09 -17.95 -10.30
CA ALA A 176 -6.62 -17.94 -10.48
C ALA A 176 -6.02 -19.34 -10.29
N ASP A 177 -4.87 -19.61 -10.89
CA ASP A 177 -4.08 -20.84 -10.66
C ASP A 177 -3.22 -20.73 -9.41
N ARG A 178 -2.73 -19.50 -9.10
CA ARG A 178 -2.02 -19.17 -7.86
C ARG A 178 -2.51 -17.82 -7.34
N VAL A 179 -2.54 -17.70 -6.03
CA VAL A 179 -2.83 -16.46 -5.32
C VAL A 179 -1.59 -16.04 -4.55
N ILE A 180 -1.12 -14.82 -4.76
CA ILE A 180 -0.03 -14.23 -3.98
C ILE A 180 -0.65 -13.29 -2.95
N ALA A 181 -0.29 -13.46 -1.70
CA ALA A 181 -0.59 -12.56 -0.58
C ALA A 181 0.68 -11.82 -0.15
N VAL A 182 0.57 -10.56 0.22
CA VAL A 182 1.73 -9.73 0.63
C VAL A 182 2.26 -10.04 2.02
N SER A 183 1.56 -10.91 2.79
CA SER A 183 1.96 -11.32 4.15
C SER A 183 1.24 -12.60 4.59
N GLU A 184 1.71 -13.26 5.64
CA GLU A 184 0.97 -14.35 6.30
C GLU A 184 -0.32 -13.82 6.95
N TYR A 185 -0.32 -12.58 7.44
CA TYR A 185 -1.51 -11.89 7.93
C TYR A 185 -2.60 -11.82 6.85
N THR A 186 -2.27 -11.32 5.66
CA THR A 186 -3.20 -11.26 4.51
C THR A 186 -3.60 -12.66 4.04
N LYS A 187 -2.65 -13.62 3.98
CA LYS A 187 -2.96 -15.03 3.68
C LYS A 187 -3.98 -15.60 4.67
N GLY A 188 -3.82 -15.30 5.96
CA GLY A 188 -4.77 -15.72 6.99
C GLY A 188 -6.19 -15.20 6.73
N ILE A 189 -6.33 -13.94 6.32
CA ILE A 189 -7.62 -13.34 5.92
C ILE A 189 -8.18 -14.06 4.69
N ILE A 190 -7.39 -14.23 3.62
CA ILE A 190 -7.81 -14.88 2.38
C ILE A 190 -8.32 -16.30 2.65
N VAL A 191 -7.64 -17.06 3.48
CA VAL A 191 -8.04 -18.46 3.80
C VAL A 191 -9.30 -18.49 4.66
N ARG A 192 -9.37 -17.67 5.72
CA ARG A 192 -10.49 -17.70 6.68
C ARG A 192 -11.76 -17.07 6.11
N GLU A 193 -11.65 -15.87 5.54
CA GLU A 193 -12.81 -15.04 5.21
C GLU A 193 -13.28 -15.27 3.77
N TYR A 194 -12.36 -15.52 2.83
CA TYR A 194 -12.69 -15.77 1.42
C TYR A 194 -12.80 -17.26 1.09
N GLY A 195 -12.41 -18.16 2.00
CA GLY A 195 -12.51 -19.62 1.81
C GLY A 195 -11.59 -20.16 0.72
N ILE A 196 -10.48 -19.50 0.44
CA ILE A 196 -9.50 -19.96 -0.55
C ILE A 196 -8.57 -21.00 0.08
N PRO A 197 -8.32 -22.15 -0.56
CA PRO A 197 -7.44 -23.18 -0.03
C PRO A 197 -6.03 -22.66 0.26
N ALA A 198 -5.50 -22.94 1.45
CA ALA A 198 -4.17 -22.45 1.87
C ALA A 198 -3.03 -22.90 0.93
N THR A 199 -3.20 -24.05 0.27
CA THR A 199 -2.24 -24.59 -0.71
C THR A 199 -2.15 -23.78 -1.99
N LYS A 200 -3.16 -22.95 -2.26
CA LYS A 200 -3.22 -22.04 -3.43
C LYS A 200 -2.63 -20.67 -3.13
N VAL A 201 -2.45 -20.31 -1.85
CA VAL A 201 -2.03 -18.98 -1.42
C VAL A 201 -0.56 -18.99 -1.00
N PHE A 202 0.25 -18.21 -1.70
CA PHE A 202 1.69 -18.08 -1.49
C PHE A 202 2.02 -16.68 -0.94
N VAL A 203 2.96 -16.59 -0.01
CA VAL A 203 3.34 -15.30 0.57
C VAL A 203 4.58 -14.75 -0.11
N VAL A 204 4.45 -13.54 -0.66
CA VAL A 204 5.55 -12.75 -1.22
C VAL A 204 5.53 -11.38 -0.56
N TYR A 205 6.43 -11.15 0.37
CA TYR A 205 6.55 -9.86 1.04
C TYR A 205 7.00 -8.77 0.08
N ASN A 206 6.44 -7.57 0.22
CA ASN A 206 6.87 -6.39 -0.53
C ASN A 206 8.31 -6.02 -0.15
N GLY A 207 9.00 -5.37 -1.08
CA GLY A 207 10.31 -4.79 -0.86
C GLY A 207 10.26 -3.27 -0.77
N ILE A 208 11.45 -2.69 -0.65
CA ILE A 208 11.67 -1.25 -0.80
C ILE A 208 12.82 -1.00 -1.78
N ASP A 209 12.75 0.12 -2.51
CA ASP A 209 13.83 0.58 -3.37
C ASP A 209 14.99 1.18 -2.58
N GLU A 210 16.14 1.37 -3.24
CA GLU A 210 17.22 2.15 -2.67
C GLU A 210 16.77 3.59 -2.40
N SER A 211 17.10 4.10 -1.21
CA SER A 211 16.74 5.48 -0.86
C SER A 211 17.58 6.47 -1.67
N THR A 212 16.91 7.42 -2.30
CA THR A 212 17.58 8.57 -2.91
C THR A 212 17.84 9.64 -1.84
N THR A 213 18.94 10.38 -1.95
CA THR A 213 19.21 11.52 -1.07
C THR A 213 18.25 12.66 -1.44
N PRO A 214 17.48 13.21 -0.48
CA PRO A 214 16.53 14.27 -0.78
C PRO A 214 17.25 15.58 -1.20
N LYS A 215 16.57 16.36 -2.05
CA LYS A 215 17.07 17.63 -2.56
C LYS A 215 16.10 18.76 -2.20
N GLY A 216 15.70 18.90 -0.95
CA GLY A 216 14.72 19.92 -0.58
C GLY A 216 14.92 20.52 0.81
N ASP A 217 14.12 21.49 1.19
CA ASP A 217 14.09 22.16 2.49
C ASP A 217 12.66 22.30 3.06
N SER A 218 11.80 21.30 2.76
CA SER A 218 10.40 21.30 3.23
C SER A 218 10.27 21.13 4.76
N THR A 219 11.34 20.70 5.43
CA THR A 219 11.37 20.42 6.87
C THR A 219 11.89 21.56 7.73
N ARG A 220 12.04 22.78 7.21
CA ARG A 220 12.56 23.94 7.97
C ARG A 220 11.85 24.14 9.32
N LYS A 221 10.51 24.00 9.33
CA LYS A 221 9.71 24.09 10.57
C LYS A 221 10.07 22.97 11.55
N MET A 222 10.25 21.73 11.06
CA MET A 222 10.60 20.58 11.91
C MET A 222 12.01 20.73 12.50
N ARG A 223 12.97 21.25 11.72
CA ARG A 223 14.34 21.55 12.22
C ARG A 223 14.30 22.61 13.32
N SER A 224 13.50 23.67 13.15
CA SER A 224 13.32 24.69 14.20
C SER A 224 12.77 24.07 15.48
N LEU A 225 11.72 23.27 15.41
CA LEU A 225 11.16 22.59 16.57
C LEU A 225 12.19 21.69 17.28
N ARG A 226 13.02 20.96 16.53
CA ARG A 226 14.08 20.13 17.11
C ARG A 226 15.16 20.97 17.80
N GLN A 227 15.52 22.14 17.25
CA GLN A 227 16.44 23.06 17.89
C GLN A 227 15.91 23.61 19.25
N ASP A 228 14.58 23.78 19.33
CA ASP A 228 13.86 24.17 20.54
C ASP A 228 13.67 23.00 21.53
N GLY A 229 14.24 21.83 21.21
CA GLY A 229 14.23 20.65 22.07
C GLY A 229 12.96 19.78 21.95
N TYR A 230 12.12 20.01 20.94
CA TYR A 230 10.96 19.18 20.68
C TYR A 230 11.33 17.87 19.98
N LYS A 231 10.53 16.84 20.24
CA LYS A 231 10.58 15.54 19.58
C LYS A 231 9.46 15.43 18.55
N ILE A 232 9.74 14.79 17.43
CA ILE A 232 8.80 14.64 16.30
C ILE A 232 8.34 13.18 16.19
N VAL A 233 7.04 12.96 16.37
CA VAL A 233 6.35 11.69 16.11
C VAL A 233 5.65 11.79 14.78
N LEU A 234 5.99 10.94 13.82
CA LEU A 234 5.45 10.97 12.47
C LEU A 234 4.45 9.83 12.25
N PHE A 235 3.28 10.19 11.72
CA PHE A 235 2.37 9.32 10.99
C PHE A 235 2.40 9.72 9.51
N LEU A 236 2.50 8.75 8.61
CA LEU A 236 2.40 8.99 7.18
C LEU A 236 1.57 7.89 6.53
N GLY A 237 0.43 8.27 5.95
CA GLY A 237 -0.51 7.35 5.32
C GLY A 237 -1.84 8.00 5.01
N ARG A 238 -2.74 7.26 4.36
CA ARG A 238 -4.12 7.74 4.13
C ARG A 238 -4.82 7.97 5.46
N LEU A 239 -5.61 9.02 5.57
CA LEU A 239 -6.43 9.29 6.76
C LEU A 239 -7.75 8.52 6.64
N THR A 240 -7.72 7.23 6.93
CA THR A 240 -8.85 6.29 6.82
C THR A 240 -8.97 5.45 8.08
N LEU A 241 -10.13 4.81 8.29
CA LEU A 241 -10.36 3.88 9.41
C LEU A 241 -9.28 2.78 9.46
N GLN A 242 -8.92 2.23 8.31
CA GLN A 242 -7.88 1.21 8.17
C GLN A 242 -6.54 1.64 8.79
N LYS A 243 -6.16 2.91 8.63
CA LYS A 243 -4.85 3.44 9.07
C LYS A 243 -4.85 3.93 10.52
N GLY A 244 -5.99 4.06 11.17
CA GLY A 244 -6.14 4.34 12.59
C GLY A 244 -5.54 5.65 13.12
N PRO A 245 -5.63 6.78 12.40
CA PRO A 245 -5.06 8.05 12.87
C PRO A 245 -5.68 8.53 14.17
N ASP A 246 -6.93 8.16 14.44
CA ASP A 246 -7.66 8.48 15.67
C ASP A 246 -7.08 7.77 16.91
N TYR A 247 -6.61 6.51 16.77
CA TYR A 247 -5.89 5.81 17.85
C TYR A 247 -4.59 6.52 18.21
N LEU A 248 -3.86 7.04 17.19
CA LEU A 248 -2.64 7.82 17.44
C LEU A 248 -2.96 9.11 18.20
N LEU A 249 -4.04 9.84 17.87
CA LEU A 249 -4.42 11.06 18.60
C LEU A 249 -4.80 10.77 20.06
N ARG A 250 -5.46 9.64 20.36
CA ARG A 250 -5.72 9.21 21.75
C ARG A 250 -4.42 8.95 22.48
N ALA A 251 -3.46 8.26 21.86
CA ALA A 251 -2.15 8.05 22.44
C ALA A 251 -1.37 9.38 22.58
N ALA A 252 -1.48 10.29 21.61
CA ALA A 252 -0.85 11.61 21.66
C ALA A 252 -1.27 12.43 22.88
N LYS A 253 -2.57 12.41 23.22
CA LYS A 253 -3.07 13.06 24.46
C LYS A 253 -2.30 12.58 25.69
N ARG A 254 -2.13 11.25 25.83
CA ARG A 254 -1.43 10.62 26.96
C ARG A 254 0.07 10.94 26.97
N VAL A 255 0.70 11.00 25.79
CA VAL A 255 2.09 11.39 25.64
C VAL A 255 2.29 12.84 26.11
N LEU A 256 1.43 13.76 25.66
CA LEU A 256 1.54 15.19 25.94
C LEU A 256 1.27 15.52 27.41
N GLU A 257 0.47 14.74 28.11
CA GLU A 257 0.29 14.84 29.57
C GLU A 257 1.57 14.57 30.36
N ARG A 258 2.50 13.76 29.80
CA ARG A 258 3.77 13.38 30.43
C ARG A 258 4.98 14.13 29.85
N ASN A 259 4.93 14.46 28.57
CA ASN A 259 5.98 15.19 27.87
C ASN A 259 5.39 16.18 26.86
N PRO A 260 5.22 17.46 27.26
CA PRO A 260 4.66 18.50 26.39
C PRO A 260 5.60 18.90 25.24
N LYS A 261 6.89 18.48 25.27
CA LYS A 261 7.86 18.75 24.22
C LYS A 261 7.85 17.69 23.12
N VAL A 262 6.67 17.26 22.69
CA VAL A 262 6.45 16.36 21.57
C VAL A 262 5.50 17.01 20.57
N PHE A 263 5.83 16.94 19.28
CA PHE A 263 4.93 17.26 18.18
C PHE A 263 4.54 16.00 17.43
N PHE A 264 3.26 15.91 17.10
CA PHE A 264 2.73 14.86 16.23
C PHE A 264 2.52 15.44 14.83
N VAL A 265 3.17 14.84 13.83
CA VAL A 265 3.02 15.22 12.43
C VAL A 265 2.17 14.16 11.76
N ILE A 266 1.02 14.56 11.27
CA ILE A 266 0.03 13.74 10.59
C ILE A 266 0.09 14.09 9.10
N SER A 267 0.72 13.21 8.32
CA SER A 267 0.90 13.38 6.87
C SER A 267 -0.02 12.46 6.11
N GLY A 268 -0.83 13.03 5.23
CA GLY A 268 -1.74 12.31 4.35
C GLY A 268 -3.05 13.02 4.14
N ALA A 269 -3.90 12.42 3.34
CA ALA A 269 -5.28 12.85 3.09
C ALA A 269 -6.21 11.62 3.14
N GLY A 270 -7.49 11.82 3.36
CA GLY A 270 -8.49 10.75 3.40
C GLY A 270 -9.83 11.23 3.94
N ASP A 271 -10.76 10.29 4.04
CA ASP A 271 -12.13 10.52 4.50
C ASP A 271 -12.23 10.89 5.99
N MET A 272 -11.20 10.56 6.79
CA MET A 272 -11.14 10.94 8.20
C MET A 272 -10.48 12.30 8.46
N GLU A 273 -10.05 13.07 7.46
CA GLU A 273 -9.28 14.31 7.64
C GLU A 273 -9.99 15.30 8.59
N GLU A 274 -11.26 15.62 8.31
CA GLU A 274 -12.04 16.52 9.18
C GLU A 274 -12.26 15.93 10.58
N HIS A 275 -12.49 14.62 10.65
CA HIS A 275 -12.69 13.93 11.93
C HIS A 275 -11.46 14.04 12.83
N VAL A 276 -10.27 13.74 12.30
CA VAL A 276 -9.04 13.77 13.11
C VAL A 276 -8.62 15.19 13.50
N MET A 277 -8.86 16.19 12.61
CA MET A 277 -8.63 17.60 12.95
C MET A 277 -9.53 18.04 14.11
N ARG A 278 -10.83 17.74 14.06
CA ARG A 278 -11.80 18.04 15.13
C ARG A 278 -11.41 17.32 16.41
N MET A 279 -11.08 16.04 16.34
CA MET A 279 -10.67 15.23 17.48
C MET A 279 -9.42 15.80 18.17
N ALA A 280 -8.42 16.30 17.43
CA ALA A 280 -7.25 16.95 18.01
C ALA A 280 -7.64 18.19 18.85
N ALA A 281 -8.61 18.97 18.38
CA ALA A 281 -9.15 20.12 19.12
C ALA A 281 -9.93 19.69 20.37
N GLU A 282 -10.81 18.70 20.25
CA GLU A 282 -11.61 18.14 21.37
C GLU A 282 -10.73 17.54 22.47
N LEU A 283 -9.62 16.88 22.09
CA LEU A 283 -8.64 16.36 23.02
C LEU A 283 -7.75 17.44 23.65
N GLY A 284 -7.83 18.69 23.16
CA GLY A 284 -7.01 19.82 23.66
C GLY A 284 -5.55 19.72 23.27
N ILE A 285 -5.21 19.01 22.18
CA ILE A 285 -3.81 18.79 21.74
C ILE A 285 -3.48 19.47 20.40
N ALA A 286 -4.40 20.23 19.82
CA ALA A 286 -4.23 20.86 18.51
C ALA A 286 -2.96 21.72 18.39
N GLY A 287 -2.49 22.32 19.48
CA GLY A 287 -1.23 23.08 19.52
C GLY A 287 0.04 22.24 19.29
N ASN A 288 -0.04 20.92 19.48
CA ASN A 288 1.07 19.98 19.33
C ASN A 288 0.86 19.00 18.14
N VAL A 289 -0.15 19.23 17.29
CA VAL A 289 -0.42 18.41 16.10
C VAL A 289 -0.27 19.25 14.85
N ILE A 290 0.47 18.74 13.87
CA ILE A 290 0.70 19.38 12.58
C ILE A 290 0.11 18.48 11.49
N PHE A 291 -0.86 18.98 10.74
CA PHE A 291 -1.39 18.32 9.56
C PHE A 291 -0.70 18.89 8.31
N THR A 292 -0.05 18.05 7.53
CA THR A 292 0.71 18.48 6.34
C THR A 292 -0.05 18.32 5.04
N GLY A 293 -1.14 17.52 5.04
CA GLY A 293 -1.73 17.02 3.81
C GLY A 293 -0.87 15.91 3.17
N PHE A 294 -1.16 15.60 1.92
CA PHE A 294 -0.44 14.57 1.17
C PHE A 294 0.98 15.06 0.83
N LEU A 295 1.98 14.21 1.08
CA LEU A 295 3.38 14.42 0.74
C LEU A 295 3.85 13.39 -0.29
N SER A 296 4.66 13.83 -1.26
CA SER A 296 5.25 12.98 -2.29
C SER A 296 6.73 13.29 -2.51
N GLY A 297 7.44 12.39 -3.18
CA GLY A 297 8.83 12.60 -3.58
C GLY A 297 9.75 13.02 -2.42
N ASP A 298 10.51 14.10 -2.65
CA ASP A 298 11.51 14.61 -1.71
C ASP A 298 10.89 15.10 -0.39
N ASP A 299 9.70 15.73 -0.42
CA ASP A 299 9.01 16.18 0.79
C ASP A 299 8.69 15.03 1.75
N ARG A 300 8.24 13.90 1.22
CA ARG A 300 7.98 12.69 1.99
C ARG A 300 9.27 12.14 2.61
N HIS A 301 10.34 12.09 1.84
CA HIS A 301 11.64 11.61 2.30
C HIS A 301 12.20 12.50 3.41
N GLU A 302 12.15 13.84 3.23
CA GLU A 302 12.58 14.80 4.23
C GLU A 302 11.78 14.69 5.53
N MET A 303 10.47 14.45 5.44
CA MET A 303 9.63 14.28 6.62
C MET A 303 10.02 13.04 7.43
N TYR A 304 10.38 11.92 6.79
CA TYR A 304 10.95 10.78 7.52
C TYR A 304 12.22 11.17 8.25
N THR A 305 13.18 11.82 7.58
CA THR A 305 14.47 12.18 8.21
C THR A 305 14.34 13.20 9.35
N ALA A 306 13.26 13.96 9.36
CA ALA A 306 12.97 14.90 10.45
C ALA A 306 12.35 14.22 11.68
N ALA A 307 11.83 13.00 11.55
CA ALA A 307 11.14 12.30 12.63
C ALA A 307 12.14 11.69 13.66
N ASP A 308 11.77 11.71 14.94
CA ASP A 308 12.44 10.95 16.00
C ASP A 308 11.87 9.54 16.14
N VAL A 309 10.59 9.36 15.74
CA VAL A 309 9.91 8.06 15.67
C VAL A 309 8.78 8.09 14.65
N PHE A 310 8.63 7.01 13.90
CA PHE A 310 7.51 6.76 13.00
C PHE A 310 6.51 5.81 13.67
N VAL A 311 5.21 6.12 13.61
CA VAL A 311 4.15 5.29 14.19
C VAL A 311 3.15 4.90 13.12
N MET A 312 2.91 3.60 12.97
CA MET A 312 1.85 3.04 12.13
C MET A 312 0.78 2.38 13.00
N PRO A 313 -0.31 3.09 13.32
CA PRO A 313 -1.35 2.62 14.23
C PRO A 313 -2.47 1.86 13.51
N SER A 314 -2.18 1.26 12.35
CA SER A 314 -3.17 0.65 11.47
C SER A 314 -4.00 -0.41 12.16
N VAL A 315 -5.33 -0.38 11.93
CA VAL A 315 -6.30 -1.38 12.39
C VAL A 315 -6.11 -2.70 11.64
N SER A 316 -5.83 -2.59 10.34
CA SER A 316 -5.46 -3.71 9.47
C SER A 316 -4.50 -3.21 8.40
N GLU A 317 -3.31 -3.78 8.35
CA GLU A 317 -2.29 -3.41 7.38
C GLU A 317 -1.81 -4.65 6.62
N PRO A 318 -2.18 -4.83 5.36
CA PRO A 318 -1.79 -6.01 4.60
C PRO A 318 -0.29 -6.26 4.61
N PHE A 319 0.51 -5.20 4.42
CA PHE A 319 1.95 -5.28 4.59
C PHE A 319 2.52 -4.10 5.38
N GLY A 320 2.56 -2.89 4.79
CA GLY A 320 3.13 -1.68 5.41
C GLY A 320 4.53 -1.37 4.86
N ILE A 321 4.60 -0.69 3.72
CA ILE A 321 5.87 -0.24 3.11
C ILE A 321 6.45 0.95 3.88
N SER A 322 5.60 1.87 4.34
CA SER A 322 6.02 3.11 5.02
C SER A 322 6.93 2.91 6.25
N PRO A 323 6.69 1.92 7.15
CA PRO A 323 7.62 1.62 8.22
C PRO A 323 9.01 1.20 7.73
N LEU A 324 9.09 0.44 6.63
CA LEU A 324 10.37 0.02 6.05
C LEU A 324 11.13 1.19 5.44
N GLU A 325 10.41 2.14 4.80
CA GLU A 325 10.99 3.40 4.31
C GLU A 325 11.58 4.22 5.47
N ALA A 326 10.86 4.35 6.58
CA ALA A 326 11.33 5.00 7.79
C ALA A 326 12.57 4.31 8.38
N MET A 327 12.53 2.97 8.54
CA MET A 327 13.65 2.18 9.06
C MET A 327 14.89 2.32 8.19
N LYS A 328 14.75 2.32 6.87
CA LYS A 328 15.87 2.49 5.93
C LYS A 328 16.56 3.83 6.09
N LEU A 329 15.81 4.86 6.47
CA LEU A 329 16.32 6.19 6.79
C LEU A 329 16.82 6.32 8.24
N GLY A 330 16.86 5.21 8.99
CA GLY A 330 17.34 5.18 10.36
C GLY A 330 16.34 5.75 11.37
N VAL A 331 15.06 5.79 11.05
CA VAL A 331 14.01 6.25 11.97
C VAL A 331 13.46 5.03 12.73
N PRO A 332 13.46 5.06 14.09
CA PRO A 332 12.79 4.06 14.89
C PRO A 332 11.31 3.94 14.54
N VAL A 333 10.76 2.72 14.49
CA VAL A 333 9.37 2.51 14.14
C VAL A 333 8.59 1.79 15.24
N ILE A 334 7.32 2.20 15.37
CA ILE A 334 6.31 1.54 16.19
C ILE A 334 5.18 1.10 15.25
N VAL A 335 4.88 -0.19 15.23
CA VAL A 335 3.88 -0.76 14.31
C VAL A 335 2.86 -1.59 15.07
N THR A 336 1.67 -1.74 14.50
CA THR A 336 0.66 -2.64 15.05
C THR A 336 0.98 -4.09 14.71
N LYS A 337 0.59 -5.01 15.61
CA LYS A 337 0.66 -6.46 15.38
C LYS A 337 -0.25 -6.90 14.24
N GLN A 338 -1.30 -6.13 13.96
CA GLN A 338 -2.26 -6.35 12.87
C GLN A 338 -1.72 -5.84 11.53
N SER A 339 -0.45 -6.16 11.23
CA SER A 339 0.23 -5.74 10.01
C SER A 339 1.23 -6.78 9.51
N GLY A 340 1.33 -6.93 8.18
CA GLY A 340 2.28 -7.84 7.57
C GLY A 340 3.74 -7.46 7.82
N VAL A 341 4.05 -6.16 7.92
CA VAL A 341 5.41 -5.72 8.24
C VAL A 341 5.86 -6.18 9.63
N ALA A 342 4.94 -6.33 10.58
CA ALA A 342 5.26 -6.85 11.91
C ALA A 342 5.80 -8.29 11.89
N GLU A 343 5.52 -9.06 10.85
CA GLU A 343 6.05 -10.42 10.69
C GLU A 343 7.54 -10.43 10.36
N VAL A 344 8.00 -9.44 9.61
CA VAL A 344 9.35 -9.42 9.02
C VAL A 344 10.31 -8.51 9.73
N VAL A 345 9.84 -7.53 10.53
CA VAL A 345 10.71 -6.63 11.31
C VAL A 345 10.80 -7.08 12.76
N ARG A 346 12.04 -7.21 13.27
CA ARG A 346 12.36 -7.55 14.66
C ARG A 346 12.74 -6.33 15.48
N ASN A 347 13.38 -5.36 14.83
CA ASN A 347 13.89 -4.13 15.45
C ASN A 347 12.85 -2.98 15.33
N ALA A 348 11.60 -3.31 15.62
CA ALA A 348 10.47 -2.39 15.72
C ALA A 348 9.72 -2.68 17.03
N LEU A 349 9.14 -1.66 17.66
CA LEU A 349 8.24 -1.85 18.77
C LEU A 349 6.86 -2.20 18.23
N LYS A 350 6.23 -3.24 18.79
CA LYS A 350 4.93 -3.76 18.31
C LYS A 350 3.87 -3.62 19.38
N MET A 351 2.63 -3.27 18.98
CA MET A 351 1.51 -3.07 19.89
C MET A 351 0.21 -3.50 19.22
N ASP A 352 -0.85 -3.64 19.97
CA ASP A 352 -2.19 -3.77 19.43
C ASP A 352 -2.75 -2.36 19.12
N PHE A 353 -3.48 -2.19 17.99
CA PHE A 353 -3.91 -0.85 17.55
C PHE A 353 -4.85 -0.16 18.55
N TRP A 354 -5.66 -0.95 19.29
CA TRP A 354 -6.60 -0.44 20.29
C TRP A 354 -5.93 -0.07 21.62
N ASP A 355 -4.71 -0.56 21.90
CA ASP A 355 -3.99 -0.25 23.13
C ASP A 355 -3.24 1.07 23.02
N THR A 356 -4.00 2.15 23.17
CA THR A 356 -3.45 3.52 23.10
C THR A 356 -2.55 3.88 24.29
N ASP A 357 -2.64 3.15 25.41
CA ASP A 357 -1.74 3.30 26.56
C ASP A 357 -0.38 2.69 26.27
N GLU A 358 -0.34 1.48 25.71
CA GLU A 358 0.90 0.83 25.26
C GLU A 358 1.55 1.65 24.14
N MET A 359 0.76 2.17 23.20
CA MET A 359 1.25 3.07 22.14
C MET A 359 1.94 4.31 22.72
N ALA A 360 1.28 4.99 23.66
CA ALA A 360 1.84 6.16 24.33
C ALA A 360 3.13 5.83 25.11
N ALA A 361 3.15 4.71 25.84
CA ALA A 361 4.34 4.27 26.59
C ALA A 361 5.51 3.99 25.66
N LYS A 362 5.31 3.34 24.51
CA LYS A 362 6.33 3.07 23.51
C LYS A 362 6.86 4.36 22.86
N ILE A 363 5.98 5.31 22.52
CA ILE A 363 6.40 6.62 22.01
C ILE A 363 7.29 7.31 23.05
N LEU A 364 6.84 7.40 24.30
CA LEU A 364 7.62 8.02 25.39
C LEU A 364 8.96 7.33 25.60
N ALA A 365 9.02 6.00 25.50
CA ALA A 365 10.27 5.25 25.64
C ALA A 365 11.26 5.62 24.51
N VAL A 366 10.83 5.66 23.25
CA VAL A 366 11.72 5.99 22.13
C VAL A 366 12.22 7.43 22.22
N VAL A 367 11.33 8.39 22.50
CA VAL A 367 11.71 9.81 22.55
C VAL A 367 12.46 10.20 23.83
N GLY A 368 12.26 9.44 24.92
CA GLY A 368 12.84 9.71 26.23
C GLY A 368 14.18 8.98 26.52
N TYR A 369 14.46 7.87 25.82
CA TYR A 369 15.67 7.07 26.01
C TYR A 369 16.51 7.04 24.72
N PRO A 370 17.49 7.95 24.55
CA PRO A 370 18.29 8.06 23.33
C PRO A 370 18.99 6.74 22.93
N ALA A 371 19.43 5.95 23.91
CA ALA A 371 20.05 4.64 23.64
C ALA A 371 19.10 3.64 22.98
N LEU A 372 17.81 3.61 23.39
CA LEU A 372 16.80 2.78 22.76
C LEU A 372 16.57 3.24 21.30
N GLY A 373 16.37 4.55 21.10
CA GLY A 373 16.20 5.13 19.78
C GLY A 373 17.37 4.80 18.85
N ALA A 374 18.61 4.97 19.30
CA ALA A 374 19.81 4.65 18.53
C ALA A 374 19.92 3.16 18.18
N THR A 375 19.59 2.26 19.12
CA THR A 375 19.59 0.81 18.90
C THR A 375 18.55 0.42 17.83
N LEU A 376 17.33 0.91 17.96
CA LEU A 376 16.25 0.64 16.99
C LEU A 376 16.59 1.20 15.60
N SER A 377 17.15 2.40 15.55
CA SER A 377 17.60 3.05 14.31
C SER A 377 18.68 2.21 13.60
N PHE A 378 19.74 1.85 14.30
CA PHE A 378 20.87 1.12 13.71
C PHE A 378 20.47 -0.28 13.21
N HIS A 379 19.83 -1.06 14.08
CA HIS A 379 19.44 -2.43 13.72
C HIS A 379 18.26 -2.46 12.75
N GLY A 380 17.31 -1.52 12.88
CA GLY A 380 16.17 -1.38 11.98
C GLY A 380 16.61 -1.08 10.55
N LYS A 381 17.55 -0.16 10.35
CA LYS A 381 18.12 0.16 9.05
C LYS A 381 18.70 -1.08 8.37
N ASN A 382 19.56 -1.83 9.08
CA ASN A 382 20.19 -3.04 8.57
C ASN A 382 19.16 -4.15 8.23
N GLU A 383 18.03 -4.17 8.94
CA GLU A 383 16.94 -5.12 8.69
C GLU A 383 16.14 -4.73 7.45
N ALA A 384 15.79 -3.45 7.30
CA ALA A 384 15.05 -2.94 6.16
C ALA A 384 15.82 -3.12 4.83
N GLU A 385 17.15 -2.96 4.83
CA GLU A 385 18.01 -3.17 3.66
C GLU A 385 17.95 -4.59 3.07
N ARG A 386 17.47 -5.56 3.84
CA ARG A 386 17.30 -6.95 3.40
C ARG A 386 15.96 -7.22 2.75
N LEU A 387 15.01 -6.30 2.86
CA LEU A 387 13.64 -6.42 2.31
C LEU A 387 13.59 -5.68 0.98
N THR A 388 14.01 -6.33 -0.09
CA THR A 388 14.14 -5.75 -1.42
C THR A 388 13.14 -6.32 -2.40
N TRP A 389 12.80 -5.57 -3.44
CA TRP A 389 11.95 -6.05 -4.54
C TRP A 389 12.58 -7.23 -5.29
N GLN A 390 13.92 -7.32 -5.35
CA GLN A 390 14.63 -8.45 -5.96
C GLN A 390 14.27 -9.78 -5.28
N ARG A 391 14.14 -9.80 -3.94
CA ARG A 391 13.68 -10.99 -3.21
C ARG A 391 12.23 -11.34 -3.50
N ALA A 392 11.38 -10.34 -3.68
CA ALA A 392 10.00 -10.57 -4.11
C ALA A 392 9.96 -11.16 -5.51
N GLY A 393 10.73 -10.57 -6.46
CA GLY A 393 10.86 -11.08 -7.83
C GLY A 393 11.36 -12.51 -7.89
N GLU A 394 12.32 -12.90 -7.04
CA GLU A 394 12.84 -14.27 -6.96
C GLU A 394 11.75 -15.29 -6.59
N LYS A 395 10.91 -14.96 -5.62
CA LYS A 395 9.78 -15.83 -5.24
C LYS A 395 8.71 -15.89 -6.34
N ILE A 396 8.43 -14.76 -7.00
CA ILE A 396 7.46 -14.72 -8.10
C ILE A 396 7.97 -15.53 -9.29
N GLU A 397 9.25 -15.41 -9.65
CA GLU A 397 9.88 -16.22 -10.70
C GLU A 397 9.67 -17.73 -10.45
N PHE A 398 9.88 -18.20 -9.22
CA PHE A 398 9.64 -19.60 -8.86
C PHE A 398 8.18 -20.01 -9.13
N LEU A 399 7.21 -19.19 -8.71
CA LEU A 399 5.79 -19.48 -8.93
C LEU A 399 5.39 -19.44 -10.41
N VAL A 400 5.99 -18.56 -11.20
CA VAL A 400 5.80 -18.50 -12.65
C VAL A 400 6.36 -19.74 -13.31
N ALA A 401 7.58 -20.16 -12.94
CA ALA A 401 8.22 -21.34 -13.50
C ALA A 401 7.39 -22.62 -13.31
N GLU A 402 6.73 -22.76 -12.16
CA GLU A 402 5.84 -23.91 -11.89
C GLU A 402 4.58 -23.95 -12.79
N LEU A 403 4.18 -22.82 -13.39
CA LEU A 403 2.96 -22.73 -14.20
C LEU A 403 3.22 -22.72 -15.70
N VAL A 404 4.43 -22.34 -16.13
CA VAL A 404 4.78 -22.20 -17.55
C VAL A 404 5.49 -23.46 -18.06
N HIS A 405 6.02 -24.29 -17.20
CA HIS A 405 6.68 -25.56 -17.48
C HIS A 405 5.83 -26.75 -17.01
#